data_9f99917d8b7607785032aaba7ff10714
#
_entry.id   9f99917d8b7607785032aaba7ff10714
#
_cell.length_a   1.000
_cell.length_b   1.000
_cell.length_c   1.000
_cell.angle_alpha   90.00
_cell.angle_beta   90.00
_cell.angle_gamma   90.00
#
_symmetry.space_group_name_H-M   'P 1'
#
loop_
_entity.id
_entity.type
_entity.pdbx_description
1 polymer ?
#
loop_
_entity_poly.entity_id
_entity_poly.type
_entity_poly.pdbx_seq_one_letter_code
_entity_poly.pdbx_strand_id
1 'polypeptide(L)'
;VVGAILLSYVAVFAFGVRTTVIGDSMSPTLVGGQEVLINRLVYNIFEPRMGDVIVFKPNGNENAHTYVKRVVATPGDKVRIMNGILYVNDAPEEFFTDSIANAGIASSEIKVGEDEYFVMGDNPNSSEDSRNANIGNIKKSTIMGKAWFHMAGGTEGLGRIR
;
A
#
# COMPACT_ATOMS: atom_id res chain seq x y z
N VAL A 1 -7.58 33.96 -15.66
CA VAL A 1 -6.91 34.00 -14.33
C VAL A 1 -7.64 33.10 -13.32
N VAL A 2 -8.96 33.31 -13.10
CA VAL A 2 -9.75 32.52 -12.11
C VAL A 2 -9.72 31.02 -12.41
N GLY A 3 -9.87 30.61 -13.69
CA GLY A 3 -9.79 29.19 -14.08
C GLY A 3 -8.43 28.54 -13.79
N ALA A 4 -7.34 29.28 -13.98
CA ALA A 4 -6.00 28.77 -13.68
C ALA A 4 -5.77 28.59 -12.17
N ILE A 5 -6.29 29.52 -11.36
CA ILE A 5 -6.23 29.44 -9.90
C ILE A 5 -7.02 28.22 -9.39
N LEU A 6 -8.23 28.02 -9.91
CA LEU A 6 -9.07 26.88 -9.54
C LEU A 6 -8.40 25.54 -9.93
N LEU A 7 -7.87 25.48 -11.14
CA LEU A 7 -7.16 24.28 -11.62
C LEU A 7 -5.92 23.97 -10.78
N SER A 8 -5.15 25.00 -10.42
CA SER A 8 -3.98 24.84 -9.54
C SER A 8 -4.37 24.35 -8.16
N TYR A 9 -5.46 24.88 -7.60
CA TYR A 9 -5.99 24.44 -6.30
C TYR A 9 -6.42 22.95 -6.34
N VAL A 10 -7.15 22.57 -7.38
CA VAL A 10 -7.58 21.18 -7.58
C VAL A 10 -6.36 20.25 -7.74
N ALA A 11 -5.35 20.67 -8.51
CA ALA A 11 -4.15 19.88 -8.70
C ALA A 11 -3.37 19.69 -7.39
N VAL A 12 -3.20 20.74 -6.59
CA VAL A 12 -2.53 20.64 -5.28
C VAL A 12 -3.34 19.78 -4.32
N PHE A 13 -4.65 19.92 -4.28
CA PHE A 13 -5.53 19.11 -3.44
C PHE A 13 -5.49 17.63 -3.83
N ALA A 14 -5.47 17.34 -5.13
CA ALA A 14 -5.48 15.98 -5.66
C ALA A 14 -4.15 15.25 -5.51
N PHE A 15 -3.03 15.94 -5.74
CA PHE A 15 -1.69 15.35 -5.91
C PHE A 15 -0.65 15.87 -4.91
N GLY A 16 -0.95 16.93 -4.18
CA GLY A 16 0.01 17.62 -3.30
C GLY A 16 0.02 17.11 -1.86
N VAL A 17 -0.83 16.15 -1.51
CA VAL A 17 -0.82 15.58 -0.16
C VAL A 17 0.39 14.66 -0.01
N ARG A 18 1.10 14.83 1.11
CA ARG A 18 2.31 14.08 1.43
C ARG A 18 2.11 13.25 2.69
N THR A 19 2.83 12.16 2.76
CA THR A 19 3.05 11.41 3.99
C THR A 19 4.50 10.95 4.06
N THR A 20 4.99 10.73 5.27
CA THR A 20 6.34 10.21 5.50
C THR A 20 6.26 8.70 5.71
N VAL A 21 7.12 7.96 5.05
CA VAL A 21 7.28 6.52 5.25
C VAL A 21 7.92 6.29 6.62
N ILE A 22 7.27 5.48 7.45
CA ILE A 22 7.75 5.14 8.79
C ILE A 22 8.34 3.74 8.76
N GLY A 23 9.59 3.61 9.23
CA GLY A 23 10.32 2.34 9.29
C GLY A 23 10.69 1.78 7.92
N ASP A 24 11.11 0.53 7.90
CA ASP A 24 11.72 -0.12 6.72
C ASP A 24 10.78 -1.09 6.00
N SER A 25 9.49 -1.02 6.32
CA SER A 25 8.51 -2.01 5.81
C SER A 25 8.34 -2.01 4.29
N MET A 26 8.68 -0.91 3.62
CA MET A 26 8.58 -0.75 2.17
C MET A 26 9.95 -0.79 1.46
N SER A 27 11.04 -1.07 2.21
CA SER A 27 12.36 -1.25 1.62
C SER A 27 12.39 -2.49 0.69
N PRO A 28 13.07 -2.47 -0.45
CA PRO A 28 13.91 -1.36 -0.95
C PRO A 28 13.17 -0.27 -1.73
N THR A 29 11.86 -0.45 -2.02
CA THR A 29 11.08 0.47 -2.86
C THR A 29 10.99 1.87 -2.25
N LEU A 30 10.77 1.95 -0.94
CA LEU A 30 10.75 3.20 -0.17
C LEU A 30 11.51 3.00 1.13
N VAL A 31 12.27 4.01 1.52
CA VAL A 31 13.08 3.97 2.76
C VAL A 31 12.41 4.81 3.86
N GLY A 32 12.67 4.45 5.11
CA GLY A 32 12.17 5.18 6.27
C GLY A 32 12.59 6.65 6.24
N GLY A 33 11.67 7.55 6.59
CA GLY A 33 11.87 9.00 6.53
C GLY A 33 11.61 9.64 5.17
N GLN A 34 11.46 8.86 4.10
CA GLN A 34 11.18 9.36 2.76
C GLN A 34 9.74 9.90 2.67
N GLU A 35 9.56 11.05 2.03
CA GLU A 35 8.23 11.60 1.75
C GLU A 35 7.68 11.03 0.44
N VAL A 36 6.40 10.69 0.44
CA VAL A 36 5.66 10.23 -0.75
C VAL A 36 4.47 11.14 -1.04
N LEU A 37 4.21 11.37 -2.32
CA LEU A 37 3.02 12.08 -2.78
C LEU A 37 1.87 11.12 -2.98
N ILE A 38 0.69 11.53 -2.54
CA ILE A 38 -0.54 10.74 -2.56
C ILE A 38 -1.48 11.31 -3.62
N ASN A 39 -1.91 10.48 -4.57
CA ASN A 39 -3.04 10.78 -5.44
C ASN A 39 -4.33 10.33 -4.74
N ARG A 40 -5.09 11.29 -4.24
CA ARG A 40 -6.33 11.05 -3.48
C ARG A 40 -7.55 10.77 -4.36
N LEU A 41 -7.51 11.19 -5.61
CA LEU A 41 -8.68 11.12 -6.50
C LEU A 41 -8.73 9.85 -7.34
N VAL A 42 -7.60 9.15 -7.51
CA VAL A 42 -7.51 8.01 -8.42
C VAL A 42 -8.53 6.93 -8.08
N TYR A 43 -8.75 6.64 -6.81
CA TYR A 43 -9.65 5.58 -6.37
C TYR A 43 -11.12 6.00 -6.22
N ASN A 44 -11.44 7.25 -6.56
CA ASN A 44 -12.82 7.69 -6.78
C ASN A 44 -13.34 7.27 -8.17
N ILE A 45 -12.41 7.01 -9.11
CA ILE A 45 -12.72 6.69 -10.51
C ILE A 45 -12.33 5.24 -10.83
N PHE A 46 -11.20 4.78 -10.27
CA PHE A 46 -10.64 3.45 -10.51
C PHE A 46 -10.60 2.64 -9.22
N GLU A 47 -10.49 1.33 -9.37
CA GLU A 47 -10.22 0.44 -8.25
C GLU A 47 -8.70 0.31 -8.01
N PRO A 48 -8.26 0.16 -6.74
CA PRO A 48 -6.90 -0.27 -6.46
C PRO A 48 -6.58 -1.59 -7.16
N ARG A 49 -5.39 -1.69 -7.72
CA ARG A 49 -4.94 -2.87 -8.47
C ARG A 49 -3.79 -3.55 -7.74
N MET A 50 -3.63 -4.82 -8.00
CA MET A 50 -2.43 -5.57 -7.59
C MET A 50 -1.17 -4.81 -8.06
N GLY A 51 -0.22 -4.65 -7.14
CA GLY A 51 1.01 -3.87 -7.36
C GLY A 51 0.91 -2.39 -6.96
N ASP A 52 -0.28 -1.82 -6.78
CA ASP A 52 -0.41 -0.44 -6.33
C ASP A 52 0.13 -0.27 -4.90
N VAL A 53 0.91 0.78 -4.68
CA VAL A 53 1.30 1.20 -3.33
C VAL A 53 0.26 2.18 -2.82
N ILE A 54 -0.40 1.82 -1.72
CA ILE A 54 -1.49 2.60 -1.14
C ILE A 54 -1.11 3.19 0.21
N VAL A 55 -1.75 4.30 0.53
CA VAL A 55 -1.68 4.94 1.85
C VAL A 55 -3.04 4.80 2.51
N PHE A 56 -3.08 4.27 3.72
CA PHE A 56 -4.32 4.03 4.45
C PHE A 56 -4.15 4.21 5.95
N LYS A 57 -5.28 4.31 6.66
CA LYS A 57 -5.33 4.28 8.12
C LYS A 57 -5.90 2.93 8.57
N PRO A 58 -5.17 2.16 9.38
CA PRO A 58 -5.65 0.86 9.83
C PRO A 58 -6.96 1.03 10.60
N ASN A 59 -7.94 0.17 10.28
CA ASN A 59 -9.27 0.15 10.90
C ASN A 59 -10.03 1.50 10.87
N GLY A 60 -9.66 2.43 9.96
CA GLY A 60 -10.27 3.75 9.87
C GLY A 60 -10.00 4.67 11.07
N ASN A 61 -9.03 4.33 11.91
CA ASN A 61 -8.68 5.13 13.08
C ASN A 61 -7.97 6.42 12.64
N GLU A 62 -8.68 7.55 12.72
CA GLU A 62 -8.17 8.88 12.34
C GLU A 62 -6.91 9.29 13.11
N ASN A 63 -6.73 8.78 14.34
CA ASN A 63 -5.58 9.07 15.18
C ASN A 63 -4.40 8.11 14.98
N ALA A 64 -4.58 7.06 14.19
CA ALA A 64 -3.51 6.13 13.88
C ALA A 64 -2.51 6.74 12.88
N HIS A 65 -1.26 6.28 12.95
CA HIS A 65 -0.28 6.56 11.90
C HIS A 65 -0.77 6.02 10.55
N THR A 66 -0.44 6.72 9.49
CA THR A 66 -0.70 6.24 8.13
C THR A 66 0.26 5.10 7.79
N TYR A 67 -0.29 4.05 7.20
CA TYR A 67 0.48 2.94 6.66
C TYR A 67 0.64 3.10 5.15
N VAL A 68 1.83 2.76 4.66
CA VAL A 68 2.15 2.67 3.24
C VAL A 68 2.46 1.22 2.95
N LYS A 69 1.67 0.56 2.09
CA LYS A 69 1.80 -0.86 1.76
C LYS A 69 1.45 -1.11 0.30
N ARG A 70 1.90 -2.24 -0.22
CA ARG A 70 1.56 -2.70 -1.56
C ARG A 70 0.32 -3.59 -1.54
N VAL A 71 -0.59 -3.36 -2.48
CA VAL A 71 -1.71 -4.26 -2.74
C VAL A 71 -1.18 -5.52 -3.39
N VAL A 72 -1.35 -6.66 -2.74
CA VAL A 72 -0.94 -7.97 -3.27
C VAL A 72 -2.11 -8.84 -3.68
N ALA A 73 -3.32 -8.52 -3.21
CA ALA A 73 -4.54 -9.16 -3.69
C ALA A 73 -5.73 -8.20 -3.62
N THR A 74 -6.69 -8.40 -4.52
CA THR A 74 -7.85 -7.56 -4.79
C THR A 74 -9.16 -8.29 -4.46
N PRO A 75 -10.33 -7.62 -4.48
CA PRO A 75 -11.61 -8.25 -4.17
C PRO A 75 -11.84 -9.57 -4.90
N GLY A 76 -12.22 -10.60 -4.15
CA GLY A 76 -12.49 -11.94 -4.66
C GLY A 76 -11.29 -12.88 -4.72
N ASP A 77 -10.07 -12.36 -4.61
CA ASP A 77 -8.86 -13.18 -4.61
C ASP A 77 -8.74 -14.00 -3.33
N LYS A 78 -7.96 -15.07 -3.41
CA LYS A 78 -7.56 -15.94 -2.30
C LYS A 78 -6.06 -15.81 -2.08
N VAL A 79 -5.66 -15.57 -0.85
CA VAL A 79 -4.27 -15.36 -0.45
C VAL A 79 -3.83 -16.47 0.49
N ARG A 80 -2.64 -17.01 0.24
CA ARG A 80 -1.99 -17.96 1.14
C ARG A 80 -0.47 -17.81 1.07
N ILE A 81 0.19 -18.03 2.19
CA ILE A 81 1.65 -18.05 2.26
C ILE A 81 2.08 -19.47 2.69
N MET A 82 2.85 -20.13 1.84
CA MET A 82 3.38 -21.48 2.10
C MET A 82 4.87 -21.49 1.77
N ASN A 83 5.65 -22.10 2.68
CA ASN A 83 7.11 -22.24 2.50
C ASN A 83 7.81 -20.90 2.18
N GLY A 84 7.32 -19.80 2.75
CA GLY A 84 7.87 -18.48 2.54
C GLY A 84 7.51 -17.81 1.21
N ILE A 85 6.60 -18.41 0.44
CA ILE A 85 6.14 -17.89 -0.86
C ILE A 85 4.68 -17.46 -0.75
N LEU A 86 4.38 -16.26 -1.29
CA LEU A 86 3.02 -15.75 -1.43
C LEU A 86 2.35 -16.43 -2.62
N TYR A 87 1.13 -16.90 -2.43
CA TYR A 87 0.24 -17.40 -3.47
C TYR A 87 -1.02 -16.56 -3.52
N VAL A 88 -1.42 -16.16 -4.72
CA VAL A 88 -2.70 -15.51 -5.01
C VAL A 88 -3.43 -16.38 -6.03
N ASN A 89 -4.63 -16.84 -5.67
CA ASN A 89 -5.43 -17.76 -6.50
C ASN A 89 -4.62 -19.02 -6.93
N ASP A 90 -3.87 -19.58 -5.98
CA ASP A 90 -3.00 -20.75 -6.17
C ASP A 90 -1.78 -20.51 -7.10
N ALA A 91 -1.58 -19.32 -7.61
CA ALA A 91 -0.39 -18.94 -8.37
C ALA A 91 0.65 -18.28 -7.45
N PRO A 92 1.93 -18.67 -7.54
CA PRO A 92 2.99 -18.02 -6.79
C PRO A 92 3.23 -16.59 -7.33
N GLU A 93 3.40 -15.63 -6.42
CA GLU A 93 3.68 -14.24 -6.74
C GLU A 93 5.11 -13.85 -6.39
N GLU A 94 5.77 -13.18 -7.31
CA GLU A 94 7.17 -12.76 -7.20
C GLU A 94 7.34 -11.30 -6.76
N PHE A 95 6.44 -10.80 -5.88
CA PHE A 95 6.57 -9.43 -5.35
C PHE A 95 7.78 -9.26 -4.43
N PHE A 96 8.21 -10.33 -3.79
CA PHE A 96 9.23 -10.28 -2.76
C PHE A 96 10.45 -11.09 -3.17
N THR A 97 11.63 -10.50 -2.99
CA THR A 97 12.91 -11.18 -3.23
C THR A 97 13.27 -12.12 -2.06
N ASP A 98 12.84 -11.75 -0.86
CA ASP A 98 13.14 -12.52 0.35
C ASP A 98 12.00 -13.47 0.68
N SER A 99 12.37 -14.64 1.20
CA SER A 99 11.42 -15.60 1.75
C SER A 99 10.67 -14.98 2.94
N ILE A 100 9.35 -15.15 2.97
CA ILE A 100 8.48 -14.63 4.02
C ILE A 100 8.58 -15.52 5.24
N ALA A 101 9.25 -15.03 6.30
CA ALA A 101 9.49 -15.82 7.51
C ALA A 101 8.22 -16.05 8.34
N ASN A 102 7.30 -15.08 8.35
CA ASN A 102 6.05 -15.15 9.12
C ASN A 102 4.84 -14.94 8.20
N ALA A 103 4.07 -16.01 8.00
CA ALA A 103 2.84 -15.97 7.21
C ALA A 103 1.65 -15.33 7.94
N GLY A 104 1.70 -15.26 9.28
CA GLY A 104 0.59 -14.73 10.07
C GLY A 104 -0.72 -15.49 9.79
N ILE A 105 -1.82 -14.74 9.66
CA ILE A 105 -3.13 -15.31 9.32
C ILE A 105 -3.17 -15.94 7.93
N ALA A 106 -2.30 -15.51 7.01
CA ALA A 106 -2.20 -16.08 5.66
C ALA A 106 -1.50 -17.45 5.61
N SER A 107 -1.11 -18.04 6.75
CA SER A 107 -0.76 -19.47 6.85
C SER A 107 -1.93 -20.37 6.47
N SER A 108 -3.15 -19.90 6.63
CA SER A 108 -4.39 -20.46 6.08
C SER A 108 -4.86 -19.62 4.91
N GLU A 109 -5.72 -20.16 4.05
CA GLU A 109 -6.29 -19.41 2.93
C GLU A 109 -7.17 -18.26 3.44
N ILE A 110 -6.87 -17.05 3.00
CA ILE A 110 -7.64 -15.83 3.28
C ILE A 110 -8.39 -15.44 2.01
N LYS A 111 -9.71 -15.28 2.09
CA LYS A 111 -10.51 -14.72 1.01
C LYS A 111 -10.60 -13.21 1.18
N VAL A 112 -10.29 -12.47 0.11
CA VAL A 112 -10.44 -11.01 0.07
C VAL A 112 -11.90 -10.67 -0.24
N GLY A 113 -12.55 -9.89 0.62
CA GLY A 113 -13.95 -9.48 0.47
C GLY A 113 -14.19 -8.52 -0.69
N GLU A 114 -15.45 -8.20 -0.98
CA GLU A 114 -15.85 -7.40 -2.16
C GLU A 114 -15.25 -5.98 -2.18
N ASP A 115 -15.11 -5.35 -1.02
CA ASP A 115 -14.52 -4.00 -0.87
C ASP A 115 -13.22 -4.03 -0.08
N GLU A 116 -12.50 -5.14 -0.14
CA GLU A 116 -11.32 -5.37 0.66
C GLU A 116 -10.09 -5.63 -0.21
N TYR A 117 -8.92 -5.36 0.36
CA TYR A 117 -7.62 -5.55 -0.27
C TYR A 117 -6.66 -6.21 0.73
N PHE A 118 -5.89 -7.16 0.29
CA PHE A 118 -4.81 -7.71 1.09
C PHE A 118 -3.53 -6.97 0.72
N VAL A 119 -2.86 -6.40 1.72
CA VAL A 119 -1.69 -5.57 1.53
C VAL A 119 -0.49 -6.10 2.31
N MET A 120 0.70 -5.93 1.75
CA MET A 120 1.95 -6.29 2.40
C MET A 120 3.00 -5.20 2.20
N GLY A 121 3.97 -5.14 3.10
CA GLY A 121 5.17 -4.34 2.89
C GLY A 121 6.13 -5.05 1.96
N ASP A 122 6.88 -4.28 1.16
CA ASP A 122 7.90 -4.80 0.23
C ASP A 122 9.08 -5.46 0.97
N ASN A 123 9.25 -5.13 2.26
CA ASN A 123 10.10 -5.86 3.19
C ASN A 123 9.23 -6.73 4.13
N PRO A 124 8.86 -7.95 3.72
CA PRO A 124 7.87 -8.75 4.44
C PRO A 124 8.33 -9.16 5.85
N ASN A 125 9.64 -9.20 6.09
CA ASN A 125 10.19 -9.60 7.39
C ASN A 125 10.34 -8.43 8.38
N SER A 126 10.07 -7.19 7.93
CA SER A 126 10.05 -5.96 8.75
C SER A 126 8.76 -5.17 8.55
N SER A 127 7.65 -5.85 8.27
CA SER A 127 6.37 -5.22 7.96
C SER A 127 5.26 -5.70 8.87
N GLU A 128 4.52 -4.76 9.42
CA GLU A 128 3.21 -4.97 10.00
C GLU A 128 2.15 -4.65 8.92
N ASP A 129 1.36 -5.64 8.52
CA ASP A 129 0.45 -5.56 7.37
C ASP A 129 -0.73 -6.54 7.50
N SER A 130 -1.42 -6.85 6.42
CA SER A 130 -2.62 -7.71 6.42
C SER A 130 -2.40 -9.11 6.99
N ARG A 131 -1.17 -9.57 7.13
CA ARG A 131 -0.84 -10.84 7.82
C ARG A 131 -1.08 -10.78 9.32
N ASN A 132 -1.09 -9.57 9.90
CA ASN A 132 -1.43 -9.37 11.30
C ASN A 132 -2.96 -9.38 11.47
N ALA A 133 -3.47 -10.23 12.37
CA ALA A 133 -4.91 -10.36 12.64
C ALA A 133 -5.58 -9.05 13.09
N ASN A 134 -4.83 -8.13 13.69
CA ASN A 134 -5.34 -6.82 14.10
C ASN A 134 -5.54 -5.85 12.93
N ILE A 135 -4.91 -6.11 11.78
CA ILE A 135 -5.03 -5.32 10.56
C ILE A 135 -5.96 -6.03 9.58
N GLY A 136 -5.62 -7.27 9.19
CA GLY A 136 -6.39 -8.07 8.25
C GLY A 136 -6.54 -7.41 6.88
N ASN A 137 -7.59 -7.77 6.16
CA ASN A 137 -7.94 -7.12 4.90
C ASN A 137 -8.28 -5.63 5.11
N ILE A 138 -7.82 -4.79 4.20
CA ILE A 138 -8.03 -3.33 4.24
C ILE A 138 -9.28 -2.97 3.45
N LYS A 139 -10.23 -2.28 4.09
CA LYS A 139 -11.43 -1.78 3.39
C LYS A 139 -11.07 -0.61 2.48
N LYS A 140 -11.64 -0.58 1.29
CA LYS A 140 -11.48 0.54 0.34
C LYS A 140 -11.72 1.90 0.99
N SER A 141 -12.72 2.02 1.85
CA SER A 141 -13.07 3.26 2.54
C SER A 141 -11.98 3.82 3.47
N THR A 142 -11.01 3.00 3.88
CA THR A 142 -9.88 3.43 4.72
C THR A 142 -8.66 3.86 3.91
N ILE A 143 -8.68 3.68 2.59
CA ILE A 143 -7.60 4.05 1.68
C ILE A 143 -7.65 5.55 1.41
N MET A 144 -6.60 6.25 1.74
CA MET A 144 -6.45 7.70 1.52
C MET A 144 -6.10 8.03 0.06
N GLY A 145 -5.44 7.11 -0.64
CA GLY A 145 -5.05 7.25 -2.03
C GLY A 145 -3.85 6.39 -2.41
N LYS A 146 -3.39 6.57 -3.65
CA LYS A 146 -2.23 5.89 -4.22
C LYS A 146 -0.96 6.71 -3.98
N ALA A 147 0.06 6.09 -3.40
CA ALA A 147 1.41 6.64 -3.41
C ALA A 147 1.98 6.48 -4.83
N TRP A 148 2.31 7.58 -5.49
CA TRP A 148 2.69 7.54 -6.92
C TRP A 148 4.06 8.12 -7.21
N PHE A 149 4.58 8.94 -6.31
CA PHE A 149 5.88 9.61 -6.45
C PHE A 149 6.56 9.72 -5.09
N HIS A 150 7.86 9.49 -5.03
CA HIS A 150 8.67 9.68 -3.84
C HIS A 150 9.62 10.87 -4.00
N MET A 151 9.75 11.63 -2.94
CA MET A 151 10.74 12.70 -2.83
C MET A 151 12.11 12.08 -2.58
N ALA A 152 13.16 12.87 -2.83
CA ALA A 152 14.51 12.42 -2.53
C ALA A 152 14.66 12.05 -1.05
N GLY A 153 15.31 10.92 -0.79
CA GLY A 153 15.54 10.42 0.56
C GLY A 153 16.52 9.24 0.56
N GLY A 154 17.32 9.13 1.59
CA GLY A 154 18.38 8.13 1.63
C GLY A 154 19.38 8.29 0.49
N THR A 155 19.65 7.20 -0.21
CA THR A 155 20.51 7.18 -1.42
C THR A 155 19.72 7.38 -2.72
N GLU A 156 18.38 7.40 -2.63
CA GLU A 156 17.47 7.50 -3.78
C GLU A 156 17.14 8.97 -4.08
N GLY A 157 17.12 9.30 -5.37
CA GLY A 157 16.65 10.59 -5.87
C GLY A 157 15.13 10.68 -5.91
N LEU A 158 14.61 11.67 -6.63
CA LEU A 158 13.18 11.80 -6.94
C LEU A 158 12.75 10.70 -7.92
N GLY A 159 11.60 10.06 -7.70
CA GLY A 159 11.16 9.01 -8.60
C GLY A 159 9.68 8.63 -8.52
N ARG A 160 9.23 7.91 -9.54
CA ARG A 160 7.89 7.29 -9.55
C ARG A 160 7.93 5.96 -8.80
N ILE A 161 6.93 5.72 -7.98
CA ILE A 161 6.73 4.45 -7.30
C ILE A 161 6.16 3.44 -8.31
N ARG A 162 6.83 2.30 -8.44
CA ARG A 162 6.45 1.19 -9.33
C ARG A 162 5.96 0.01 -8.52
#